data_f29812a2d57468466a14aebc0377016e
#
_entry.id   f29812a2d57468466a14aebc0377016e
#
_cell.length_a   1.000
_cell.length_b   1.000
_cell.length_c   1.000
_cell.angle_alpha   90.00
_cell.angle_beta   90.00
_cell.angle_gamma   90.00
#
_symmetry.space_group_name_H-M   'P 1'
#
loop_
_entity.id
_entity.type
_entity.pdbx_description
1 polymer ?
#
loop_
_entity_poly.entity_id
_entity_poly.type
_entity_poly.pdbx_seq_one_letter_code
_entity_poly.pdbx_strand_id
1 'polypeptide(L)'
;MEFPRVQDFILTIQQAVSEKPRLVRRADALFRIIREEYPEVRVEASNGASKECLVFPDLGYVLKWSTETRDAEREVAVYQKAVEANLADFFPATELAAYIVLPTDGEAIAFTAQQIISTSASKIRWDCDGLKMRLKRIAKTVPDCRVGQIERQFRKADQNGYGRDLDELWAKVSVSLYGKRKVIALCEFVKKYHINDLHGSNIGYIGISPVILDFSGYGVRDELKF
;
A
#
# COMPACT_ATOMS: atom_id res chain seq x y z
N MET A 1 -5.57 -10.51 -8.51
CA MET A 1 -6.26 -11.00 -7.27
C MET A 1 -7.63 -10.35 -7.29
N GLU A 2 -8.68 -11.09 -7.02
CA GLU A 2 -10.04 -10.53 -7.02
C GLU A 2 -10.39 -10.17 -5.56
N PHE A 3 -10.70 -8.90 -5.31
CA PHE A 3 -11.07 -8.45 -3.97
C PHE A 3 -12.58 -8.65 -3.76
N PRO A 4 -12.98 -9.44 -2.74
CA PRO A 4 -14.39 -9.75 -2.51
C PRO A 4 -15.25 -8.49 -2.31
N ARG A 5 -16.41 -8.42 -2.94
CA ARG A 5 -17.41 -7.35 -2.74
C ARG A 5 -16.97 -5.92 -3.10
N VAL A 6 -15.78 -5.72 -3.68
CA VAL A 6 -15.33 -4.36 -4.06
C VAL A 6 -16.33 -3.68 -4.97
N GLN A 7 -16.87 -4.40 -5.97
CA GLN A 7 -17.83 -3.83 -6.91
C GLN A 7 -19.15 -3.40 -6.24
N ASP A 8 -19.62 -4.15 -5.24
CA ASP A 8 -20.83 -3.79 -4.49
C ASP A 8 -20.63 -2.46 -3.75
N PHE A 9 -19.47 -2.31 -3.09
CA PHE A 9 -19.13 -1.06 -2.40
C PHE A 9 -18.96 0.11 -3.37
N ILE A 10 -18.35 -0.11 -4.54
CA ILE A 10 -18.22 0.93 -5.56
C ILE A 10 -19.60 1.37 -6.07
N LEU A 11 -20.53 0.45 -6.31
CA LEU A 11 -21.90 0.80 -6.71
C LEU A 11 -22.61 1.65 -5.64
N THR A 12 -22.49 1.26 -4.37
CA THR A 12 -23.05 2.04 -3.25
C THR A 12 -22.43 3.43 -3.16
N ILE A 13 -21.10 3.55 -3.36
CA ILE A 13 -20.42 4.85 -3.41
C ILE A 13 -20.88 5.68 -4.60
N GLN A 14 -21.03 5.10 -5.78
CA GLN A 14 -21.52 5.80 -6.97
C GLN A 14 -22.93 6.36 -6.77
N GLN A 15 -23.81 5.59 -6.13
CA GLN A 15 -25.15 6.06 -5.77
C GLN A 15 -25.07 7.22 -4.78
N ALA A 16 -24.28 7.10 -3.72
CA ALA A 16 -24.10 8.16 -2.73
C ALA A 16 -23.53 9.45 -3.35
N VAL A 17 -22.61 9.34 -4.32
CA VAL A 17 -22.05 10.46 -5.06
C VAL A 17 -23.10 11.16 -5.91
N SER A 18 -23.99 10.40 -6.59
CA SER A 18 -25.06 11.00 -7.40
C SER A 18 -26.05 11.80 -6.56
N GLU A 19 -26.31 11.38 -5.34
CA GLU A 19 -27.23 12.06 -4.40
C GLU A 19 -26.55 13.21 -3.64
N LYS A 20 -25.31 12.99 -3.17
CA LYS A 20 -24.54 13.92 -2.31
C LYS A 20 -23.07 13.91 -2.68
N PRO A 21 -22.65 14.58 -3.78
CA PRO A 21 -21.30 14.46 -4.35
C PRO A 21 -20.16 14.83 -3.39
N ARG A 22 -20.42 15.67 -2.38
CA ARG A 22 -19.39 16.07 -1.40
C ARG A 22 -19.01 14.97 -0.40
N LEU A 23 -19.82 13.91 -0.28
CA LEU A 23 -19.55 12.83 0.68
C LEU A 23 -18.33 12.00 0.29
N VAL A 24 -18.06 11.85 -1.00
CA VAL A 24 -16.95 11.02 -1.50
C VAL A 24 -15.57 11.52 -1.07
N ARG A 25 -15.48 12.78 -0.63
CA ARG A 25 -14.23 13.39 -0.13
C ARG A 25 -13.98 13.12 1.35
N ARG A 26 -14.84 12.33 2.01
CA ARG A 26 -14.81 12.13 3.45
C ARG A 26 -14.97 10.66 3.81
N ALA A 27 -13.89 10.04 4.28
CA ALA A 27 -13.90 8.64 4.69
C ALA A 27 -14.95 8.35 5.77
N ASP A 28 -15.15 9.25 6.74
CA ASP A 28 -16.13 9.08 7.82
C ASP A 28 -17.57 9.09 7.30
N ALA A 29 -17.85 9.83 6.23
CA ALA A 29 -19.17 9.86 5.62
C ALA A 29 -19.44 8.56 4.83
N LEU A 30 -18.50 8.12 4.01
CA LEU A 30 -18.62 6.85 3.28
C LEU A 30 -18.65 5.64 4.23
N PHE A 31 -17.88 5.69 5.32
CA PHE A 31 -17.94 4.68 6.37
C PHE A 31 -19.35 4.47 6.90
N ARG A 32 -20.09 5.56 7.19
CA ARG A 32 -21.47 5.47 7.70
C ARG A 32 -22.39 4.84 6.67
N ILE A 33 -22.31 5.25 5.41
CA ILE A 33 -23.13 4.71 4.33
C ILE A 33 -22.86 3.20 4.15
N ILE A 34 -21.60 2.81 4.05
CA ILE A 34 -21.24 1.39 3.87
C ILE A 34 -21.70 0.57 5.07
N ARG A 35 -21.59 1.09 6.29
CA ARG A 35 -22.02 0.40 7.50
C ARG A 35 -23.54 0.27 7.60
N GLU A 36 -24.30 1.23 7.10
CA GLU A 36 -25.76 1.18 7.07
C GLU A 36 -26.25 0.14 6.06
N GLU A 37 -25.64 0.10 4.87
CA GLU A 37 -26.02 -0.82 3.80
C GLU A 37 -25.52 -2.25 4.04
N TYR A 38 -24.39 -2.41 4.72
CA TYR A 38 -23.73 -3.70 4.97
C TYR A 38 -23.37 -3.85 6.46
N PRO A 39 -24.38 -3.98 7.35
CA PRO A 39 -24.16 -4.00 8.80
C PRO A 39 -23.31 -5.20 9.27
N GLU A 40 -23.27 -6.28 8.47
CA GLU A 40 -22.46 -7.46 8.75
C GLU A 40 -20.98 -7.29 8.41
N VAL A 41 -20.60 -6.24 7.66
CA VAL A 41 -19.23 -6.00 7.24
C VAL A 41 -18.54 -5.09 8.23
N ARG A 42 -17.42 -5.55 8.77
CA ARG A 42 -16.56 -4.68 9.56
C ARG A 42 -15.79 -3.74 8.63
N VAL A 43 -16.00 -2.44 8.83
CA VAL A 43 -15.34 -1.38 8.08
C VAL A 43 -14.84 -0.32 9.05
N GLU A 44 -13.71 0.29 8.74
CA GLU A 44 -13.10 1.38 9.52
C GLU A 44 -12.69 2.51 8.59
N ALA A 45 -13.00 3.77 8.95
CA ALA A 45 -12.51 4.93 8.22
C ALA A 45 -11.08 5.23 8.65
N SER A 46 -10.21 5.58 7.71
CA SER A 46 -8.85 6.01 7.99
C SER A 46 -8.43 7.11 7.03
N ASN A 47 -7.70 8.09 7.56
CA ASN A 47 -7.17 9.20 6.79
C ASN A 47 -5.66 9.04 6.70
N GLY A 48 -5.16 8.85 5.50
CA GLY A 48 -3.74 8.96 5.18
C GLY A 48 -3.32 10.43 4.97
N ALA A 49 -2.03 10.68 4.79
CA ALA A 49 -1.53 12.03 4.54
C ALA A 49 -2.07 12.63 3.22
N SER A 50 -2.29 11.79 2.21
CA SER A 50 -2.73 12.21 0.87
C SER A 50 -3.93 11.42 0.31
N LYS A 51 -4.39 10.39 1.02
CA LYS A 51 -5.47 9.51 0.56
C LYS A 51 -6.45 9.21 1.68
N GLU A 52 -7.72 9.26 1.35
CA GLU A 52 -8.79 8.76 2.20
C GLU A 52 -8.94 7.26 1.99
N CYS A 53 -9.32 6.51 3.03
CA CYS A 53 -9.50 5.06 2.90
C CYS A 53 -10.56 4.48 3.80
N LEU A 54 -11.18 3.39 3.32
CA LEU A 54 -11.99 2.47 4.09
C LEU A 54 -11.24 1.15 4.25
N VAL A 55 -11.10 0.71 5.47
CA VAL A 55 -10.40 -0.52 5.83
C VAL A 55 -11.43 -1.61 6.09
N PHE A 56 -11.31 -2.74 5.41
CA PHE A 56 -12.16 -3.91 5.54
C PHE A 56 -11.36 -5.08 6.13
N PRO A 57 -11.21 -5.15 7.47
CA PRO A 57 -10.29 -6.11 8.10
C PRO A 57 -10.64 -7.56 7.82
N ASP A 58 -11.93 -7.90 7.85
CA ASP A 58 -12.39 -9.28 7.67
C ASP A 58 -12.35 -9.73 6.21
N LEU A 59 -12.34 -8.78 5.26
CA LEU A 59 -12.19 -9.03 3.83
C LEU A 59 -10.73 -8.93 3.36
N GLY A 60 -9.83 -8.45 4.21
CA GLY A 60 -8.39 -8.43 3.98
C GLY A 60 -7.89 -7.34 3.03
N TYR A 61 -8.65 -6.25 2.83
CA TYR A 61 -8.21 -5.17 1.96
C TYR A 61 -8.62 -3.77 2.46
N VAL A 62 -8.04 -2.78 1.80
CA VAL A 62 -8.32 -1.36 1.97
C VAL A 62 -8.81 -0.80 0.64
N LEU A 63 -9.89 -0.05 0.65
CA LEU A 63 -10.33 0.76 -0.48
C LEU A 63 -9.80 2.18 -0.27
N LYS A 64 -8.88 2.60 -1.12
CA LYS A 64 -8.27 3.94 -1.10
C LYS A 64 -8.83 4.76 -2.25
N TRP A 65 -8.90 6.08 -2.08
CA TRP A 65 -9.21 6.99 -3.18
C TRP A 65 -8.43 8.29 -3.10
N SER A 66 -8.24 8.88 -4.27
CA SER A 66 -7.54 10.13 -4.45
C SER A 66 -8.18 10.95 -5.56
N THR A 67 -8.19 12.26 -5.40
CA THR A 67 -8.48 13.21 -6.47
C THR A 67 -7.33 13.31 -7.48
N GLU A 68 -6.14 12.94 -7.08
CA GLU A 68 -4.99 12.79 -7.97
C GLU A 68 -4.99 11.40 -8.61
N THR A 69 -5.81 11.24 -9.68
CA THR A 69 -6.01 9.95 -10.36
C THR A 69 -4.71 9.33 -10.85
N ARG A 70 -3.74 10.15 -11.27
CA ARG A 70 -2.41 9.71 -11.72
C ARG A 70 -1.64 8.94 -10.66
N ASP A 71 -1.77 9.29 -9.39
CA ASP A 71 -1.10 8.57 -8.30
C ASP A 71 -1.69 7.17 -8.12
N ALA A 72 -3.01 7.03 -8.24
CA ALA A 72 -3.68 5.74 -8.19
C ALA A 72 -3.29 4.84 -9.37
N GLU A 73 -3.31 5.39 -10.60
CA GLU A 73 -2.88 4.69 -11.81
C GLU A 73 -1.43 4.21 -11.71
N ARG A 74 -0.57 5.08 -11.20
CA ARG A 74 0.84 4.78 -11.02
C ARG A 74 1.07 3.67 -9.99
N GLU A 75 0.37 3.70 -8.87
CA GLU A 75 0.46 2.65 -7.85
C GLU A 75 0.10 1.28 -8.45
N VAL A 76 -1.00 1.23 -9.22
CA VAL A 76 -1.42 0.00 -9.92
C VAL A 76 -0.37 -0.43 -10.97
N ALA A 77 0.13 0.49 -11.78
CA ALA A 77 1.12 0.18 -12.80
C ALA A 77 2.46 -0.30 -12.21
N VAL A 78 2.93 0.33 -11.12
CA VAL A 78 4.13 -0.14 -10.41
C VAL A 78 3.93 -1.55 -9.86
N TYR A 79 2.75 -1.84 -9.29
CA TYR A 79 2.43 -3.21 -8.88
C TYR A 79 2.47 -4.20 -10.05
N GLN A 80 1.88 -3.88 -11.19
CA GLN A 80 1.94 -4.73 -12.38
C GLN A 80 3.39 -4.97 -12.85
N LYS A 81 4.22 -3.93 -12.85
CA LYS A 81 5.65 -4.06 -13.15
C LYS A 81 6.40 -4.92 -12.13
N ALA A 82 6.01 -4.87 -10.86
CA ALA A 82 6.56 -5.76 -9.84
C ALA A 82 6.17 -7.23 -10.10
N VAL A 83 4.94 -7.49 -10.55
CA VAL A 83 4.49 -8.83 -10.96
C VAL A 83 5.33 -9.33 -12.14
N GLU A 84 5.49 -8.53 -13.19
CA GLU A 84 6.33 -8.85 -14.37
C GLU A 84 7.79 -9.15 -13.99
N ALA A 85 8.33 -8.43 -12.99
CA ALA A 85 9.68 -8.59 -12.49
C ALA A 85 9.85 -9.72 -11.45
N ASN A 86 8.79 -10.46 -11.13
CA ASN A 86 8.77 -11.47 -10.05
C ASN A 86 9.11 -10.89 -8.67
N LEU A 87 8.67 -9.67 -8.41
CA LEU A 87 8.87 -8.91 -7.16
C LEU A 87 7.54 -8.61 -6.43
N ALA A 88 6.42 -9.17 -6.90
CA ALA A 88 5.10 -8.92 -6.31
C ALA A 88 5.02 -9.24 -4.80
N ASP A 89 5.83 -10.18 -4.31
CA ASP A 89 5.87 -10.52 -2.88
C ASP A 89 6.28 -9.35 -1.97
N PHE A 90 6.90 -8.31 -2.53
CA PHE A 90 7.33 -7.12 -1.80
C PHE A 90 6.30 -5.98 -1.81
N PHE A 91 5.16 -6.19 -2.44
CA PHE A 91 4.11 -5.17 -2.58
C PHE A 91 2.76 -5.76 -2.21
N PRO A 92 1.88 -5.03 -1.53
CA PRO A 92 0.50 -5.47 -1.37
C PRO A 92 -0.17 -5.54 -2.75
N ALA A 93 -0.95 -6.58 -2.98
CA ALA A 93 -1.74 -6.68 -4.21
C ALA A 93 -2.62 -5.43 -4.34
N THR A 94 -2.58 -4.80 -5.51
CA THR A 94 -3.24 -3.52 -5.77
C THR A 94 -3.88 -3.55 -7.15
N GLU A 95 -5.15 -3.13 -7.22
CA GLU A 95 -5.88 -3.00 -8.49
C GLU A 95 -6.71 -1.71 -8.52
N LEU A 96 -6.94 -1.20 -9.72
CA LEU A 96 -7.87 -0.10 -9.92
C LEU A 96 -9.30 -0.64 -9.83
N ALA A 97 -10.05 -0.16 -8.85
CA ALA A 97 -11.42 -0.59 -8.63
C ALA A 97 -12.41 0.19 -9.50
N ALA A 98 -12.28 1.52 -9.56
CA ALA A 98 -13.15 2.38 -10.35
C ALA A 98 -12.61 3.79 -10.51
N TYR A 99 -13.16 4.50 -11.53
CA TYR A 99 -13.19 5.95 -11.56
C TYR A 99 -14.63 6.42 -11.33
N ILE A 100 -14.77 7.43 -10.47
CA ILE A 100 -16.06 8.08 -10.22
C ILE A 100 -15.92 9.56 -10.58
N VAL A 101 -16.70 10.03 -11.56
CA VAL A 101 -16.72 11.44 -11.97
C VAL A 101 -17.73 12.18 -11.10
N LEU A 102 -17.29 13.26 -10.47
CA LEU A 102 -18.17 14.10 -9.66
C LEU A 102 -19.10 14.93 -10.55
N PRO A 103 -20.40 14.92 -10.30
CA PRO A 103 -21.38 15.67 -11.12
C PRO A 103 -21.24 17.20 -10.97
N THR A 104 -20.56 17.69 -9.91
CA THR A 104 -20.45 19.13 -9.60
C THR A 104 -19.39 19.86 -10.41
N ASP A 105 -18.27 19.23 -10.70
CA ASP A 105 -17.09 19.86 -11.30
C ASP A 105 -16.44 19.02 -12.40
N GLY A 106 -16.95 17.80 -12.63
CA GLY A 106 -16.40 16.87 -13.61
C GLY A 106 -15.04 16.26 -13.17
N GLU A 107 -14.61 16.51 -11.94
CA GLU A 107 -13.37 15.93 -11.39
C GLU A 107 -13.53 14.42 -11.24
N ALA A 108 -12.54 13.67 -11.69
CA ALA A 108 -12.52 12.23 -11.53
C ALA A 108 -11.77 11.86 -10.24
N ILE A 109 -12.35 10.91 -9.49
CA ILE A 109 -11.73 10.31 -8.32
C ILE A 109 -11.42 8.86 -8.65
N ALA A 110 -10.17 8.46 -8.46
CA ALA A 110 -9.75 7.08 -8.64
C ALA A 110 -9.87 6.29 -7.33
N PHE A 111 -10.49 5.13 -7.40
CA PHE A 111 -10.56 4.17 -6.30
C PHE A 111 -9.64 2.98 -6.59
N THR A 112 -8.78 2.66 -5.63
CA THR A 112 -7.92 1.47 -5.68
C THR A 112 -8.25 0.53 -4.53
N ALA A 113 -8.33 -0.77 -4.83
CA ALA A 113 -8.37 -1.82 -3.82
C ALA A 113 -6.94 -2.33 -3.59
N GLN A 114 -6.53 -2.38 -2.33
CA GLN A 114 -5.20 -2.83 -1.95
C GLN A 114 -5.28 -3.82 -0.80
N GLN A 115 -4.47 -4.89 -0.86
CA GLN A 115 -4.37 -5.85 0.22
C GLN A 115 -3.95 -5.18 1.52
N ILE A 116 -4.61 -5.53 2.62
CA ILE A 116 -4.29 -4.97 3.94
C ILE A 116 -2.92 -5.41 4.40
N ILE A 117 -2.18 -4.49 4.99
CA ILE A 117 -0.88 -4.77 5.57
C ILE A 117 -0.85 -4.43 7.06
N SER A 118 0.00 -5.11 7.80
CA SER A 118 0.29 -4.79 9.18
C SER A 118 1.52 -3.88 9.24
N THR A 119 1.36 -2.64 9.68
CA THR A 119 2.47 -1.71 9.91
C THR A 119 2.76 -1.60 11.40
N SER A 120 4.01 -1.40 11.78
CA SER A 120 4.37 -1.13 13.17
C SER A 120 3.76 0.15 13.73
N ALA A 121 3.36 1.06 12.84
CA ALA A 121 2.73 2.35 13.15
C ALA A 121 1.20 2.30 13.15
N SER A 122 0.57 1.25 12.58
CA SER A 122 -0.89 1.20 12.51
C SER A 122 -1.48 0.90 13.89
N LYS A 123 -2.37 1.76 14.35
CA LYS A 123 -3.28 1.54 15.47
C LYS A 123 -4.33 0.45 15.17
N ILE A 124 -4.23 -0.23 14.04
CA ILE A 124 -5.08 -1.37 13.70
C ILE A 124 -4.73 -2.47 14.70
N ARG A 125 -5.73 -2.93 15.44
CA ARG A 125 -5.65 -3.94 16.51
C ARG A 125 -5.28 -5.34 15.99
N TRP A 126 -4.13 -5.44 15.34
CA TRP A 126 -3.55 -6.72 15.00
C TRP A 126 -2.60 -7.09 16.15
N ASP A 127 -2.45 -8.36 16.42
CA ASP A 127 -1.47 -8.89 17.38
C ASP A 127 -0.04 -8.60 16.87
N CYS A 128 0.33 -7.32 16.89
CA CYS A 128 1.62 -6.84 16.41
C CYS A 128 2.79 -7.43 17.23
N ASP A 129 2.55 -7.77 18.50
CA ASP A 129 3.59 -8.30 19.38
C ASP A 129 3.93 -9.75 19.03
N GLY A 130 2.93 -10.58 18.75
CA GLY A 130 3.14 -11.95 18.28
C GLY A 130 3.85 -11.98 16.92
N LEU A 131 3.44 -11.15 15.97
CA LEU A 131 4.10 -11.00 14.69
C LEU A 131 5.55 -10.54 14.85
N LYS A 132 5.80 -9.49 15.63
CA LYS A 132 7.13 -8.95 15.88
C LYS A 132 8.09 -9.98 16.49
N MET A 133 7.61 -10.81 17.42
CA MET A 133 8.43 -11.89 17.98
C MET A 133 8.78 -12.95 16.93
N ARG A 134 7.84 -13.32 16.06
CA ARG A 134 8.10 -14.26 14.96
C ARG A 134 9.13 -13.71 13.98
N LEU A 135 9.00 -12.44 13.58
CA LEU A 135 9.93 -11.76 12.69
C LEU A 135 11.33 -11.66 13.29
N LYS A 136 11.46 -11.30 14.59
CA LYS A 136 12.74 -11.29 15.30
C LYS A 136 13.40 -12.67 15.33
N ARG A 137 12.62 -13.74 15.46
CA ARG A 137 13.16 -15.12 15.42
C ARG A 137 13.73 -15.45 14.05
N ILE A 138 13.03 -15.10 12.97
CA ILE A 138 13.49 -15.27 11.59
C ILE A 138 14.76 -14.45 11.36
N ALA A 139 14.77 -13.18 11.76
CA ALA A 139 15.88 -12.27 11.55
C ALA A 139 17.20 -12.71 12.23
N LYS A 140 17.12 -13.44 13.35
CA LYS A 140 18.31 -13.97 14.05
C LYS A 140 19.16 -14.91 13.20
N THR A 141 18.62 -15.50 12.15
CA THR A 141 19.35 -16.41 11.25
C THR A 141 20.17 -15.68 10.20
N VAL A 142 20.00 -14.37 10.06
CA VAL A 142 20.67 -13.56 9.03
C VAL A 142 21.90 -12.85 9.65
N PRO A 143 23.12 -13.11 9.17
CA PRO A 143 24.31 -12.39 9.62
C PRO A 143 24.25 -10.90 9.28
N ASP A 144 24.70 -10.04 10.19
CA ASP A 144 24.66 -8.57 10.05
C ASP A 144 25.44 -8.06 8.83
N CYS A 145 26.56 -8.70 8.47
CA CYS A 145 27.34 -8.33 7.29
C CYS A 145 26.57 -8.43 5.96
N ARG A 146 25.51 -9.25 5.88
CA ARG A 146 24.64 -9.35 4.70
C ARG A 146 23.64 -8.21 4.62
N VAL A 147 23.20 -7.70 5.76
CA VAL A 147 22.21 -6.62 5.86
C VAL A 147 22.82 -5.27 5.55
N GLY A 148 23.97 -4.94 6.08
CA GLY A 148 24.65 -3.66 5.81
C GLY A 148 24.99 -3.40 4.34
N GLN A 149 25.03 -4.44 3.50
CA GLN A 149 25.18 -4.28 2.05
C GLN A 149 23.83 -3.89 1.40
N ILE A 150 22.72 -4.46 1.89
CA ILE A 150 21.38 -4.16 1.40
C ILE A 150 20.94 -2.76 1.84
N GLU A 151 21.14 -2.39 3.09
CA GLU A 151 20.89 -1.03 3.58
C GLU A 151 21.62 0.03 2.75
N ARG A 152 22.89 -0.23 2.41
CA ARG A 152 23.66 0.66 1.52
C ARG A 152 23.06 0.78 0.13
N GLN A 153 22.49 -0.31 -0.41
CA GLN A 153 21.81 -0.29 -1.71
C GLN A 153 20.51 0.52 -1.63
N PHE A 154 19.70 0.32 -0.60
CA PHE A 154 18.48 1.11 -0.41
C PHE A 154 18.78 2.60 -0.17
N ARG A 155 19.80 2.92 0.63
CA ARG A 155 20.25 4.32 0.81
C ARG A 155 20.71 4.97 -0.49
N LYS A 156 21.30 4.20 -1.42
CA LYS A 156 21.66 4.70 -2.75
C LYS A 156 20.48 4.83 -3.69
N ALA A 157 19.42 4.04 -3.48
CA ALA A 157 18.18 4.13 -4.25
C ALA A 157 17.33 5.32 -3.83
N ASP A 158 17.46 5.74 -2.58
CA ASP A 158 16.72 6.88 -2.02
C ASP A 158 17.38 8.20 -2.41
N GLN A 159 16.82 8.85 -3.41
CA GLN A 159 17.31 10.14 -3.90
C GLN A 159 16.92 11.33 -2.99
N ASN A 160 15.91 11.15 -2.13
CA ASN A 160 15.37 12.21 -1.28
C ASN A 160 15.89 12.18 0.17
N GLY A 161 16.72 11.21 0.54
CA GLY A 161 17.34 11.12 1.87
C GLY A 161 16.42 10.58 2.97
N TYR A 162 15.20 10.14 2.65
CA TYR A 162 14.26 9.54 3.60
C TYR A 162 14.51 8.05 3.87
N GLY A 163 15.26 7.34 3.02
CA GLY A 163 15.62 5.92 3.17
C GLY A 163 16.65 5.63 4.26
N ARG A 164 16.85 6.59 5.21
CA ARG A 164 17.79 6.41 6.32
C ARG A 164 17.33 5.40 7.36
N ASP A 165 16.00 5.11 7.38
CA ASP A 165 15.36 4.34 8.44
C ASP A 165 14.67 3.08 7.93
N LEU A 166 15.23 2.44 6.88
CA LEU A 166 14.78 1.10 6.55
C LEU A 166 15.00 0.23 7.78
N ASP A 167 13.91 -0.25 8.38
CA ASP A 167 13.96 -1.07 9.58
C ASP A 167 14.87 -2.28 9.32
N GLU A 168 15.94 -2.38 10.10
CA GLU A 168 16.90 -3.48 10.04
C GLU A 168 16.17 -4.85 10.11
N LEU A 169 15.12 -4.93 10.90
CA LEU A 169 14.28 -6.12 11.02
C LEU A 169 13.63 -6.47 9.68
N TRP A 170 13.06 -5.48 8.99
CA TRP A 170 12.43 -5.66 7.68
C TRP A 170 13.43 -6.18 6.65
N ALA A 171 14.64 -5.59 6.61
CA ALA A 171 15.71 -6.01 5.71
C ALA A 171 16.19 -7.44 6.00
N LYS A 172 16.38 -7.78 7.27
CA LYS A 172 16.79 -9.14 7.70
C LYS A 172 15.75 -10.19 7.35
N VAL A 173 14.48 -9.91 7.60
CA VAL A 173 13.37 -10.80 7.25
C VAL A 173 13.26 -10.97 5.73
N SER A 174 13.39 -9.89 4.95
CA SER A 174 13.38 -9.94 3.49
C SER A 174 14.48 -10.85 2.94
N VAL A 175 15.71 -10.72 3.46
CA VAL A 175 16.82 -11.58 3.05
C VAL A 175 16.61 -13.04 3.42
N SER A 176 16.06 -13.28 4.61
CA SER A 176 15.80 -14.63 5.11
C SER A 176 14.75 -15.34 4.27
N LEU A 177 13.67 -14.66 3.90
CA LEU A 177 12.55 -15.26 3.16
C LEU A 177 12.81 -15.37 1.65
N TYR A 178 13.41 -14.34 1.05
CA TYR A 178 13.49 -14.22 -0.41
C TYR A 178 14.90 -14.37 -0.96
N GLY A 179 15.90 -14.36 -0.08
CA GLY A 179 17.30 -14.41 -0.45
C GLY A 179 17.86 -13.07 -0.96
N LYS A 180 19.18 -12.92 -0.82
CA LYS A 180 19.91 -11.69 -1.14
C LYS A 180 19.69 -11.20 -2.59
N ARG A 181 19.67 -12.13 -3.57
CA ARG A 181 19.53 -11.75 -4.99
C ARG A 181 18.21 -11.06 -5.26
N LYS A 182 17.09 -11.59 -4.74
CA LYS A 182 15.76 -11.01 -4.92
C LYS A 182 15.63 -9.64 -4.24
N VAL A 183 16.25 -9.47 -3.07
CA VAL A 183 16.26 -8.17 -2.36
C VAL A 183 17.11 -7.13 -3.11
N ILE A 184 18.24 -7.52 -3.72
CA ILE A 184 19.02 -6.61 -4.59
C ILE A 184 18.20 -6.19 -5.81
N ALA A 185 17.51 -7.13 -6.46
CA ALA A 185 16.61 -6.81 -7.58
C ALA A 185 15.49 -5.84 -7.16
N LEU A 186 14.95 -5.99 -5.94
CA LEU A 186 14.02 -5.02 -5.37
C LEU A 186 14.64 -3.62 -5.23
N CYS A 187 15.90 -3.51 -4.75
CA CYS A 187 16.57 -2.21 -4.66
C CYS A 187 16.71 -1.53 -6.02
N GLU A 188 17.05 -2.31 -7.06
CA GLU A 188 17.13 -1.81 -8.44
C GLU A 188 15.76 -1.39 -8.97
N PHE A 189 14.73 -2.16 -8.68
CA PHE A 189 13.34 -1.86 -9.02
C PHE A 189 12.87 -0.55 -8.37
N VAL A 190 13.07 -0.41 -7.06
CA VAL A 190 12.74 0.78 -6.28
C VAL A 190 13.42 2.02 -6.87
N LYS A 191 14.70 1.91 -7.23
CA LYS A 191 15.44 2.99 -7.89
C LYS A 191 14.87 3.30 -9.29
N LYS A 192 14.60 2.29 -10.11
CA LYS A 192 14.09 2.44 -11.47
C LYS A 192 12.74 3.12 -11.51
N TYR A 193 11.85 2.79 -10.58
CA TYR A 193 10.49 3.32 -10.51
C TYR A 193 10.34 4.48 -9.52
N HIS A 194 11.46 5.02 -9.02
CA HIS A 194 11.51 6.18 -8.13
C HIS A 194 10.58 6.06 -6.91
N ILE A 195 10.55 4.89 -6.30
CA ILE A 195 9.83 4.67 -5.04
C ILE A 195 10.68 5.25 -3.92
N ASN A 196 10.52 6.56 -3.66
CA ASN A 196 11.48 7.34 -2.86
C ASN A 196 11.08 7.52 -1.40
N ASP A 197 9.87 7.11 -1.01
CA ASP A 197 9.32 7.36 0.32
C ASP A 197 9.38 6.09 1.20
N LEU A 198 10.59 5.52 1.31
CA LEU A 198 10.85 4.29 2.06
C LEU A 198 11.19 4.60 3.53
N HIS A 199 10.20 4.97 4.30
CA HIS A 199 10.34 5.14 5.75
C HIS A 199 9.49 4.13 6.55
N GLY A 200 9.66 4.09 7.87
CA GLY A 200 9.01 3.10 8.74
C GLY A 200 7.48 3.04 8.68
N SER A 201 6.82 4.12 8.21
CA SER A 201 5.36 4.15 8.02
C SER A 201 4.94 3.57 6.65
N ASN A 202 5.87 3.49 5.68
CA ASN A 202 5.62 3.00 4.32
C ASN A 202 6.20 1.59 4.08
N ILE A 203 6.55 0.89 5.14
CA ILE A 203 6.88 -0.54 5.13
C ILE A 203 6.01 -1.30 6.11
N GLY A 204 5.78 -2.57 5.84
CA GLY A 204 4.96 -3.41 6.70
C GLY A 204 5.08 -4.88 6.35
N TYR A 205 4.06 -5.63 6.75
CA TYR A 205 4.06 -7.09 6.59
C TYR A 205 2.67 -7.59 6.20
N ILE A 206 2.63 -8.56 5.30
CA ILE A 206 1.47 -9.41 5.04
C ILE A 206 1.78 -10.78 5.65
N GLY A 207 1.19 -11.08 6.80
CA GLY A 207 1.66 -12.19 7.62
C GLY A 207 3.12 -11.96 8.05
N ILE A 208 4.05 -12.82 7.60
CA ILE A 208 5.49 -12.67 7.85
C ILE A 208 6.24 -12.04 6.66
N SER A 209 5.56 -11.81 5.54
CA SER A 209 6.17 -11.29 4.30
C SER A 209 6.35 -9.78 4.40
N PRO A 210 7.59 -9.26 4.33
CA PRO A 210 7.85 -7.83 4.35
C PRO A 210 7.42 -7.19 3.03
N VAL A 211 6.70 -6.07 3.11
CA VAL A 211 6.18 -5.35 1.95
C VAL A 211 6.43 -3.86 2.04
N ILE A 212 6.39 -3.19 0.89
CA ILE A 212 6.45 -1.74 0.73
C ILE A 212 5.03 -1.24 0.50
N LEU A 213 4.60 -0.26 1.31
CA LEU A 213 3.35 0.47 1.17
C LEU A 213 3.65 1.82 0.49
N ASP A 214 2.65 2.41 -0.11
CA ASP A 214 2.73 3.73 -0.77
C ASP A 214 3.89 3.84 -1.77
N PHE A 215 3.78 3.09 -2.84
CA PHE A 215 4.80 2.98 -3.88
C PHE A 215 4.44 3.75 -5.17
N SER A 216 3.52 4.70 -5.09
CA SER A 216 3.19 5.58 -6.22
C SER A 216 4.35 6.49 -6.64
N GLY A 217 5.33 6.69 -5.76
CA GLY A 217 6.55 7.48 -5.99
C GLY A 217 6.28 8.98 -6.05
N TYR A 218 6.88 9.74 -5.15
CA TYR A 218 6.84 11.20 -5.19
C TYR A 218 7.85 11.73 -6.21
N GLY A 219 7.40 12.62 -7.10
CA GLY A 219 8.27 13.56 -7.79
C GLY A 219 8.81 13.18 -9.16
N VAL A 220 8.33 12.12 -9.82
CA VAL A 220 8.67 11.89 -11.23
C VAL A 220 7.54 12.37 -12.11
N ARG A 221 7.71 13.56 -12.63
CA ARG A 221 6.91 14.07 -13.73
C ARG A 221 7.31 13.31 -14.99
N ASP A 222 6.35 12.64 -15.60
CA ASP A 222 6.27 12.36 -17.03
C ASP A 222 7.08 11.23 -17.67
N GLU A 223 7.76 10.30 -16.98
CA GLU A 223 8.55 9.26 -17.68
C GLU A 223 7.92 7.84 -17.71
N LEU A 224 6.87 7.57 -17.02
CA LEU A 224 6.10 6.34 -17.23
C LEU A 224 5.09 6.59 -18.36
N LYS A 225 5.53 6.45 -19.59
CA LYS A 225 4.60 6.24 -20.71
C LYS A 225 3.98 4.85 -20.53
N PHE A 226 2.71 4.85 -20.17
CA PHE A 226 1.85 3.66 -20.11
C PHE A 226 1.47 3.23 -21.52
#